data_a3ac7afb2f25d1f61abe6721e1a5b8a3
#
_entry.id   a3ac7afb2f25d1f61abe6721e1a5b8a3
#
_cell.length_a   1.000
_cell.length_b   1.000
_cell.length_c   1.000
_cell.angle_alpha   90.00
_cell.angle_beta   90.00
_cell.angle_gamma   90.00
#
_symmetry.space_group_name_H-M   'P 1'
#
loop_
_entity.id
_entity.type
_entity.pdbx_description
1 polymer ?
#
loop_
_entity_poly.entity_id
_entity_poly.type
_entity_poly.pdbx_seq_one_letter_code
_entity_poly.pdbx_strand_id
1 'polypeptide(L)'
;MTRHLPEAERRAQIMRAARSLFVERGFPSTRMEDVAKRAQLSKGAVYFYFGSKAELFNALVEDEHRKTIRYLEEAASDPRSAAEKLVDVGTKYLDYFAGLKTPPRFFMIMGEVALRDEGVRQRVTEIHERFVDEVAQLLQEGMESGDFKPLDPTAVALMLKAFIDGLAGQAAIGVRPDVQRLSTDGVRLIMNGLLVDGGHNER
;
A
#
# COMPACT_ATOMS: atom_id res chain seq x y z
N MET A 1 -2.00 22.37 30.22
CA MET A 1 -0.61 21.92 30.05
C MET A 1 -0.55 21.01 28.85
N THR A 2 -0.04 21.44 27.70
CA THR A 2 0.12 20.65 26.50
C THR A 2 1.25 19.65 26.77
N ARG A 3 0.90 18.37 26.88
CA ARG A 3 1.86 17.28 27.10
C ARG A 3 2.89 17.34 25.97
N HIS A 4 4.16 17.44 26.31
CA HIS A 4 5.25 17.43 25.33
C HIS A 4 5.34 16.00 24.77
N LEU A 5 4.67 15.78 23.61
CA LEU A 5 4.77 14.51 22.90
C LEU A 5 6.13 14.42 22.19
N PRO A 6 6.75 13.24 22.10
CA PRO A 6 7.90 13.00 21.26
C PRO A 6 7.65 13.46 19.82
N GLU A 7 8.70 13.84 19.10
CA GLU A 7 8.60 14.35 17.73
C GLU A 7 7.83 13.42 16.80
N ALA A 8 8.16 12.12 16.83
CA ALA A 8 7.50 11.11 16.01
C ALA A 8 5.99 11.01 16.28
N GLU A 9 5.58 11.08 17.54
CA GLU A 9 4.16 11.07 17.91
C GLU A 9 3.44 12.34 17.46
N ARG A 10 4.11 13.48 17.51
CA ARG A 10 3.56 14.75 17.04
C ARG A 10 3.38 14.75 15.52
N ARG A 11 4.38 14.27 14.76
CA ARG A 11 4.26 14.08 13.32
C ARG A 11 3.10 13.15 12.99
N ALA A 12 2.98 12.01 13.66
CA ALA A 12 1.88 11.07 13.48
C ALA A 12 0.49 11.69 13.80
N GLN A 13 0.40 12.55 14.83
CA GLN A 13 -0.83 13.30 15.16
C GLN A 13 -1.26 14.21 14.02
N ILE A 14 -0.33 14.98 13.45
CA ILE A 14 -0.59 15.88 12.30
C ILE A 14 -1.00 15.07 11.09
N MET A 15 -0.29 14.01 10.77
CA MET A 15 -0.58 13.12 9.63
C MET A 15 -1.97 12.48 9.74
N ARG A 16 -2.38 12.00 10.91
CA ARG A 16 -3.75 11.48 11.11
C ARG A 16 -4.82 12.53 10.85
N ALA A 17 -4.62 13.75 11.36
CA ALA A 17 -5.53 14.86 11.15
C ALA A 17 -5.65 15.25 9.66
N ALA A 18 -4.51 15.30 8.96
CA ALA A 18 -4.45 15.61 7.54
C ALA A 18 -5.11 14.52 6.69
N ARG A 19 -4.81 13.24 6.94
CA ARG A 19 -5.44 12.10 6.25
C ARG A 19 -6.96 12.17 6.35
N SER A 20 -7.50 12.38 7.55
CA SER A 20 -8.94 12.50 7.77
C SER A 20 -9.54 13.63 6.93
N LEU A 21 -8.90 14.80 6.91
CA LEU A 21 -9.39 15.95 6.14
C LEU A 21 -9.29 15.75 4.63
N PHE A 22 -8.21 15.15 4.14
CA PHE A 22 -8.06 14.84 2.72
C PHE A 22 -9.14 13.85 2.27
N VAL A 23 -9.45 12.84 3.08
CA VAL A 23 -10.52 11.88 2.79
C VAL A 23 -11.91 12.53 2.84
N GLU A 24 -12.13 13.45 3.77
CA GLU A 24 -13.44 14.13 3.94
C GLU A 24 -13.72 15.18 2.85
N ARG A 25 -12.71 15.96 2.45
CA ARG A 25 -12.88 17.19 1.66
C ARG A 25 -12.06 17.23 0.37
N GLY A 26 -11.20 16.24 0.15
CA GLY A 26 -10.21 16.24 -0.91
C GLY A 26 -8.96 17.08 -0.59
N PHE A 27 -7.90 16.85 -1.37
CA PHE A 27 -6.65 17.58 -1.22
C PHE A 27 -6.78 19.08 -1.53
N PRO A 28 -7.46 19.52 -2.64
CA PRO A 28 -7.54 20.94 -2.97
C PRO A 28 -8.20 21.78 -1.88
N SER A 29 -9.30 21.28 -1.30
CA SER A 29 -10.14 22.01 -0.35
C SER A 29 -9.62 22.01 1.10
N THR A 30 -8.59 21.24 1.39
CA THR A 30 -7.97 21.16 2.72
C THR A 30 -6.87 22.22 2.87
N ARG A 31 -6.92 23.00 3.96
CA ARG A 31 -5.91 24.00 4.32
C ARG A 31 -5.09 23.53 5.52
N MET A 32 -3.85 24.00 5.63
CA MET A 32 -2.96 23.69 6.76
C MET A 32 -3.55 24.18 8.11
N GLU A 33 -4.32 25.26 8.08
CA GLU A 33 -5.04 25.75 9.26
C GLU A 33 -6.13 24.77 9.73
N ASP A 34 -6.81 24.09 8.81
CA ASP A 34 -7.80 23.07 9.16
C ASP A 34 -7.12 21.85 9.79
N VAL A 35 -5.95 21.47 9.26
CA VAL A 35 -5.12 20.40 9.84
C VAL A 35 -4.69 20.77 11.27
N ALA A 36 -4.23 22.01 11.48
CA ALA A 36 -3.84 22.48 12.79
C ALA A 36 -5.00 22.41 13.81
N LYS A 37 -6.18 22.89 13.42
CA LYS A 37 -7.40 22.81 14.23
C LYS A 37 -7.78 21.35 14.55
N ARG A 38 -7.79 20.47 13.55
CA ARG A 38 -8.12 19.04 13.70
C ARG A 38 -7.10 18.33 14.59
N ALA A 39 -5.82 18.68 14.47
CA ALA A 39 -4.74 18.17 15.30
C ALA A 39 -4.68 18.81 16.68
N GLN A 40 -5.49 19.81 17.00
CA GLN A 40 -5.45 20.57 18.24
C GLN A 40 -4.08 21.23 18.49
N LEU A 41 -3.50 21.80 17.44
CA LEU A 41 -2.21 22.47 17.43
C LEU A 41 -2.33 23.90 16.90
N SER A 42 -1.33 24.73 17.20
CA SER A 42 -1.18 26.02 16.54
C SER A 42 -0.76 25.83 15.07
N LYS A 43 -1.11 26.77 14.21
CA LYS A 43 -0.66 26.81 12.81
C LYS A 43 0.88 26.73 12.73
N GLY A 44 1.59 27.52 13.56
CA GLY A 44 3.06 27.50 13.60
C GLY A 44 3.64 26.14 13.99
N ALA A 45 2.98 25.39 14.88
CA ALA A 45 3.41 24.05 15.24
C ALA A 45 3.30 23.08 14.05
N VAL A 46 2.24 23.18 13.25
CA VAL A 46 2.09 22.31 12.04
C VAL A 46 3.13 22.68 11.00
N TYR A 47 3.37 23.96 10.72
CA TYR A 47 4.38 24.40 9.77
C TYR A 47 5.82 24.11 10.21
N PHE A 48 6.07 23.97 11.51
CA PHE A 48 7.38 23.50 12.02
C PHE A 48 7.67 22.06 11.59
N TYR A 49 6.66 21.18 11.56
CA TYR A 49 6.83 19.77 11.19
C TYR A 49 6.68 19.50 9.69
N PHE A 50 5.90 20.31 8.99
CA PHE A 50 5.61 20.17 7.56
C PHE A 50 5.51 21.56 6.93
N GLY A 51 6.51 21.94 6.15
CA GLY A 51 6.63 23.27 5.56
C GLY A 51 5.53 23.60 4.55
N SER A 52 4.86 22.58 3.98
CA SER A 52 3.77 22.74 3.03
C SER A 52 2.74 21.63 3.10
N LYS A 53 1.57 21.87 2.48
CA LYS A 53 0.52 20.85 2.29
C LYS A 53 1.01 19.70 1.41
N ALA A 54 1.82 20.00 0.39
CA ALA A 54 2.40 18.99 -0.49
C ALA A 54 3.39 18.08 0.27
N GLU A 55 4.26 18.67 1.11
CA GLU A 55 5.17 17.90 1.96
C GLU A 55 4.43 16.98 2.93
N LEU A 56 3.37 17.49 3.57
CA LEU A 56 2.51 16.70 4.45
C LEU A 56 1.82 15.57 3.69
N PHE A 57 1.37 15.82 2.47
CA PHE A 57 0.74 14.82 1.61
C PHE A 57 1.76 13.74 1.20
N ASN A 58 2.96 14.13 0.76
CA ASN A 58 4.03 13.20 0.42
C ASN A 58 4.43 12.31 1.61
N ALA A 59 4.47 12.88 2.83
CA ALA A 59 4.71 12.09 4.03
C ALA A 59 3.61 11.04 4.30
N LEU A 60 2.35 11.34 3.97
CA LEU A 60 1.24 10.39 4.04
C LEU A 60 1.34 9.30 2.97
N VAL A 61 1.73 9.65 1.75
CA VAL A 61 2.00 8.69 0.66
C VAL A 61 3.10 7.72 1.08
N GLU A 62 4.19 8.24 1.65
CA GLU A 62 5.30 7.44 2.16
C GLU A 62 4.91 6.52 3.33
N ASP A 63 4.07 7.03 4.26
CA ASP A 63 3.58 6.23 5.38
C ASP A 63 2.69 5.06 4.91
N GLU A 64 1.89 5.28 3.88
CA GLU A 64 1.06 4.25 3.27
C GLU A 64 1.91 3.18 2.58
N HIS A 65 2.89 3.61 1.79
CA HIS A 65 3.83 2.71 1.14
C HIS A 65 4.58 1.84 2.15
N ARG A 66 5.12 2.44 3.21
CA ARG A 66 5.89 1.71 4.23
C ARG A 66 5.08 0.61 4.89
N LYS A 67 3.78 0.78 5.04
CA LYS A 67 2.90 -0.25 5.60
C LYS A 67 2.76 -1.45 4.66
N THR A 68 2.72 -1.20 3.37
CA THR A 68 2.53 -2.22 2.36
C THR A 68 3.83 -2.92 1.98
N ILE A 69 4.92 -2.18 1.76
CA ILE A 69 6.21 -2.77 1.39
C ILE A 69 6.79 -3.66 2.48
N ARG A 70 6.47 -3.40 3.75
CA ARG A 70 6.93 -4.23 4.87
C ARG A 70 6.62 -5.71 4.70
N TYR A 71 5.49 -6.06 4.08
CA TYR A 71 5.14 -7.46 3.82
C TYR A 71 6.11 -8.13 2.84
N LEU A 72 6.60 -7.39 1.87
CA LEU A 72 7.61 -7.87 0.92
C LEU A 72 8.99 -7.95 1.57
N GLU A 73 9.38 -6.96 2.37
CA GLU A 73 10.63 -6.98 3.13
C GLU A 73 10.67 -8.16 4.12
N GLU A 74 9.56 -8.47 4.78
CA GLU A 74 9.44 -9.66 5.64
C GLU A 74 9.57 -10.95 4.81
N ALA A 75 8.94 -11.03 3.64
CA ALA A 75 9.03 -12.18 2.75
C ALA A 75 10.44 -12.41 2.19
N ALA A 76 11.19 -11.35 1.88
CA ALA A 76 12.56 -11.47 1.40
C ALA A 76 13.50 -12.17 2.39
N SER A 77 13.24 -12.03 3.69
CA SER A 77 14.02 -12.66 4.78
C SER A 77 13.47 -14.02 5.22
N ASP A 78 12.36 -14.47 4.64
CA ASP A 78 11.69 -15.72 5.02
C ASP A 78 12.37 -16.93 4.34
N PRO A 79 12.70 -18.01 5.06
CA PRO A 79 13.33 -19.20 4.49
C PRO A 79 12.38 -20.12 3.70
N ARG A 80 11.07 -19.85 3.71
CA ARG A 80 10.07 -20.65 2.98
C ARG A 80 10.26 -20.56 1.47
N SER A 81 9.60 -21.46 0.72
CA SER A 81 9.58 -21.43 -0.74
C SER A 81 9.01 -20.13 -1.30
N ALA A 82 9.39 -19.75 -2.52
CA ALA A 82 8.87 -18.57 -3.19
C ALA A 82 7.33 -18.62 -3.33
N ALA A 83 6.78 -19.81 -3.54
CA ALA A 83 5.34 -20.04 -3.61
C ALA A 83 4.63 -19.70 -2.28
N GLU A 84 5.15 -20.19 -1.15
CA GLU A 84 4.61 -19.90 0.17
C GLU A 84 4.72 -18.41 0.53
N LYS A 85 5.85 -17.79 0.21
CA LYS A 85 6.06 -16.34 0.39
C LYS A 85 5.04 -15.52 -0.39
N LEU A 86 4.83 -15.85 -1.67
CA LEU A 86 3.89 -15.14 -2.54
C LEU A 86 2.44 -15.23 -2.03
N VAL A 87 2.03 -16.41 -1.58
CA VAL A 87 0.71 -16.62 -0.96
C VAL A 87 0.56 -15.80 0.32
N ASP A 88 1.56 -15.81 1.18
CA ASP A 88 1.56 -15.07 2.44
C ASP A 88 1.47 -13.55 2.21
N VAL A 89 2.27 -13.02 1.30
CA VAL A 89 2.24 -11.60 0.90
C VAL A 89 0.86 -11.24 0.35
N GLY A 90 0.32 -12.03 -0.58
CA GLY A 90 -1.01 -11.79 -1.16
C GLY A 90 -2.11 -11.80 -0.10
N THR A 91 -2.09 -12.75 0.84
CA THR A 91 -3.04 -12.84 1.95
C THR A 91 -2.93 -11.63 2.88
N LYS A 92 -1.72 -11.23 3.26
CA LYS A 92 -1.50 -10.04 4.09
C LYS A 92 -2.04 -8.75 3.44
N TYR A 93 -1.90 -8.61 2.11
CA TYR A 93 -2.49 -7.48 1.38
C TYR A 93 -4.02 -7.52 1.40
N LEU A 94 -4.63 -8.69 1.17
CA LEU A 94 -6.08 -8.85 1.24
C LEU A 94 -6.60 -8.51 2.65
N ASP A 95 -5.95 -9.02 3.69
CA ASP A 95 -6.30 -8.75 5.08
C ASP A 95 -6.11 -7.28 5.45
N TYR A 96 -5.07 -6.64 4.93
CA TYR A 96 -4.85 -5.21 5.12
C TYR A 96 -6.06 -4.40 4.62
N PHE A 97 -6.53 -4.66 3.40
CA PHE A 97 -7.69 -3.94 2.85
C PHE A 97 -9.00 -4.33 3.54
N ALA A 98 -9.17 -5.60 3.96
CA ALA A 98 -10.33 -6.04 4.71
C ALA A 98 -10.39 -5.46 6.13
N GLY A 99 -9.23 -5.32 6.77
CA GLY A 99 -9.10 -4.79 8.13
C GLY A 99 -9.30 -3.28 8.25
N LEU A 100 -9.34 -2.54 7.13
CA LEU A 100 -9.57 -1.10 7.15
C LEU A 100 -11.00 -0.78 7.60
N LYS A 101 -11.15 -0.15 8.77
CA LYS A 101 -12.44 0.33 9.29
C LYS A 101 -13.13 1.35 8.38
N THR A 102 -12.33 2.07 7.60
CA THR A 102 -12.78 3.05 6.60
C THR A 102 -12.30 2.59 5.23
N PRO A 103 -13.11 2.78 4.17
CA PRO A 103 -12.67 2.49 2.79
C PRO A 103 -11.31 3.12 2.50
N PRO A 104 -10.46 2.48 1.69
CA PRO A 104 -9.11 2.97 1.37
C PRO A 104 -9.13 4.18 0.42
N ARG A 105 -9.99 5.16 0.71
CA ARG A 105 -10.22 6.37 -0.12
C ARG A 105 -8.96 7.19 -0.32
N PHE A 106 -8.01 7.10 0.60
CA PHE A 106 -6.75 7.82 0.47
C PHE A 106 -5.96 7.39 -0.77
N PHE A 107 -6.04 6.11 -1.17
CA PHE A 107 -5.44 5.63 -2.43
C PHE A 107 -6.02 6.33 -3.65
N MET A 108 -7.34 6.54 -3.68
CA MET A 108 -7.98 7.28 -4.78
C MET A 108 -7.52 8.73 -4.82
N ILE A 109 -7.38 9.35 -3.66
CA ILE A 109 -6.90 10.73 -3.54
C ILE A 109 -5.43 10.83 -3.96
N MET A 110 -4.60 9.85 -3.65
CA MET A 110 -3.21 9.80 -4.13
C MET A 110 -3.17 9.83 -5.67
N GLY A 111 -3.97 9.01 -6.33
CA GLY A 111 -4.08 9.01 -7.80
C GLY A 111 -4.59 10.35 -8.35
N GLU A 112 -5.65 10.92 -7.75
CA GLU A 112 -6.19 12.22 -8.16
C GLU A 112 -5.13 13.35 -8.06
N VAL A 113 -4.39 13.39 -6.96
CA VAL A 113 -3.35 14.41 -6.76
C VAL A 113 -2.17 14.19 -7.71
N ALA A 114 -1.76 12.94 -7.94
CA ALA A 114 -0.68 12.59 -8.88
C ALA A 114 -0.97 13.04 -10.32
N LEU A 115 -2.25 13.10 -10.72
CA LEU A 115 -2.65 13.63 -12.04
C LEU A 115 -2.42 15.14 -12.20
N ARG A 116 -2.21 15.88 -11.10
CA ARG A 116 -2.14 17.37 -11.10
C ARG A 116 -0.88 17.93 -10.48
N ASP A 117 -0.13 17.14 -9.73
CA ASP A 117 1.08 17.54 -9.01
C ASP A 117 2.23 16.62 -9.41
N GLU A 118 3.24 17.18 -10.08
CA GLU A 118 4.39 16.45 -10.59
C GLU A 118 5.20 15.77 -9.49
N GLY A 119 5.43 16.43 -8.36
CA GLY A 119 6.20 15.87 -7.25
C GLY A 119 5.49 14.69 -6.59
N VAL A 120 4.15 14.77 -6.48
CA VAL A 120 3.33 13.65 -6.00
C VAL A 120 3.32 12.52 -7.02
N ARG A 121 3.20 12.83 -8.32
CA ARG A 121 3.23 11.83 -9.39
C ARG A 121 4.53 11.05 -9.37
N GLN A 122 5.66 11.74 -9.37
CA GLN A 122 6.96 11.10 -9.31
C GLN A 122 7.05 10.16 -8.10
N ARG A 123 6.62 10.63 -6.92
CA ARG A 123 6.66 9.82 -5.70
C ARG A 123 5.78 8.58 -5.75
N VAL A 124 4.57 8.71 -6.27
CA VAL A 124 3.66 7.56 -6.45
C VAL A 124 4.22 6.57 -7.46
N THR A 125 4.85 7.05 -8.55
CA THR A 125 5.49 6.20 -9.56
C THR A 125 6.69 5.44 -8.97
N GLU A 126 7.59 6.10 -8.24
CA GLU A 126 8.72 5.45 -7.55
C GLU A 126 8.26 4.33 -6.61
N ILE A 127 7.18 4.58 -5.87
CA ILE A 127 6.57 3.60 -4.96
C ILE A 127 6.00 2.41 -5.74
N HIS A 128 5.34 2.68 -6.86
CA HIS A 128 4.77 1.63 -7.72
C HIS A 128 5.88 0.74 -8.31
N GLU A 129 6.93 1.37 -8.87
CA GLU A 129 8.07 0.68 -9.45
C GLU A 129 8.77 -0.21 -8.42
N ARG A 130 9.05 0.34 -7.24
CA ARG A 130 9.66 -0.44 -6.15
C ARG A 130 8.82 -1.66 -5.75
N PHE A 131 7.49 -1.52 -5.67
CA PHE A 131 6.62 -2.65 -5.39
C PHE A 131 6.72 -3.73 -6.48
N VAL A 132 6.69 -3.32 -7.74
CA VAL A 132 6.79 -4.24 -8.89
C VAL A 132 8.13 -4.96 -8.88
N ASP A 133 9.23 -4.25 -8.63
CA ASP A 133 10.57 -4.82 -8.58
C ASP A 133 10.71 -5.88 -7.46
N GLU A 134 10.24 -5.59 -6.26
CA GLU A 134 10.27 -6.53 -5.11
C GLU A 134 9.44 -7.80 -5.40
N VAL A 135 8.27 -7.66 -6.00
CA VAL A 135 7.44 -8.81 -6.38
C VAL A 135 8.07 -9.59 -7.54
N ALA A 136 8.62 -8.89 -8.54
CA ALA A 136 9.30 -9.52 -9.66
C ALA A 136 10.53 -10.31 -9.20
N GLN A 137 11.29 -9.81 -8.23
CA GLN A 137 12.41 -10.53 -7.64
C GLN A 137 11.95 -11.83 -6.96
N LEU A 138 10.87 -11.79 -6.16
CA LEU A 138 10.30 -12.98 -5.52
C LEU A 138 9.83 -14.01 -6.57
N LEU A 139 9.22 -13.55 -7.67
CA LEU A 139 8.81 -14.42 -8.78
C LEU A 139 10.03 -15.03 -9.49
N GLN A 140 11.08 -14.24 -9.70
CA GLN A 140 12.34 -14.73 -10.30
C GLN A 140 12.99 -15.82 -9.44
N GLU A 141 13.05 -15.62 -8.11
CA GLU A 141 13.54 -16.65 -7.17
C GLU A 141 12.77 -17.97 -7.34
N GLY A 142 11.43 -17.89 -7.46
CA GLY A 142 10.59 -19.08 -7.66
C GLY A 142 10.76 -19.75 -9.03
N MET A 143 11.10 -18.98 -10.07
CA MET A 143 11.43 -19.55 -11.39
C MET A 143 12.80 -20.25 -11.37
N GLU A 144 13.78 -19.66 -10.69
CA GLU A 144 15.14 -20.22 -10.56
C GLU A 144 15.17 -21.48 -9.68
N SER A 145 14.32 -21.54 -8.63
CA SER A 145 14.15 -22.74 -7.80
C SER A 145 13.34 -23.86 -8.49
N GLY A 146 12.63 -23.54 -9.58
CA GLY A 146 11.75 -24.46 -10.28
C GLY A 146 10.35 -24.57 -9.68
N ASP A 147 9.98 -23.71 -8.74
CA ASP A 147 8.64 -23.64 -8.17
C ASP A 147 7.63 -23.06 -9.19
N PHE A 148 8.08 -22.08 -9.98
CA PHE A 148 7.23 -21.37 -10.94
C PHE A 148 7.61 -21.67 -12.40
N LYS A 149 6.61 -21.59 -13.27
CA LYS A 149 6.77 -21.64 -14.73
C LYS A 149 7.66 -20.47 -15.21
N PRO A 150 8.43 -20.66 -16.28
CA PRO A 150 9.21 -19.57 -16.87
C PRO A 150 8.26 -18.56 -17.54
N LEU A 151 8.06 -17.44 -16.90
CA LEU A 151 7.25 -16.30 -17.32
C LEU A 151 8.08 -15.02 -17.23
N ASP A 152 7.58 -13.93 -17.76
CA ASP A 152 8.15 -12.61 -17.48
C ASP A 152 7.77 -12.18 -16.05
N PRO A 153 8.71 -12.11 -15.09
CA PRO A 153 8.41 -11.82 -13.70
C PRO A 153 7.86 -10.40 -13.52
N THR A 154 8.32 -9.44 -14.32
CA THR A 154 7.84 -8.05 -14.28
C THR A 154 6.39 -7.96 -14.77
N ALA A 155 6.06 -8.64 -15.87
CA ALA A 155 4.68 -8.68 -16.37
C ALA A 155 3.72 -9.30 -15.35
N VAL A 156 4.11 -10.40 -14.70
CA VAL A 156 3.31 -11.04 -13.65
C VAL A 156 3.17 -10.11 -12.44
N ALA A 157 4.25 -9.46 -11.99
CA ALA A 157 4.22 -8.51 -10.88
C ALA A 157 3.27 -7.33 -11.16
N LEU A 158 3.30 -6.78 -12.39
CA LEU A 158 2.38 -5.73 -12.83
C LEU A 158 0.91 -6.19 -12.80
N MET A 159 0.63 -7.41 -13.25
CA MET A 159 -0.73 -7.98 -13.18
C MET A 159 -1.20 -8.12 -11.73
N LEU A 160 -0.37 -8.65 -10.84
CA LEU A 160 -0.69 -8.79 -9.43
C LEU A 160 -0.93 -7.42 -8.77
N LYS A 161 -0.08 -6.44 -9.09
CA LYS A 161 -0.26 -5.06 -8.62
C LYS A 161 -1.57 -4.44 -9.09
N ALA A 162 -1.90 -4.58 -10.37
CA ALA A 162 -3.16 -4.09 -10.94
C ALA A 162 -4.39 -4.74 -10.27
N PHE A 163 -4.31 -6.02 -9.93
CA PHE A 163 -5.36 -6.72 -9.19
C PHE A 163 -5.56 -6.13 -7.79
N ILE A 164 -4.47 -5.90 -7.05
CA ILE A 164 -4.50 -5.27 -5.71
C ILE A 164 -5.07 -3.85 -5.79
N ASP A 165 -4.61 -3.04 -6.75
CA ASP A 165 -5.09 -1.66 -6.93
C ASP A 165 -6.57 -1.64 -7.32
N GLY A 166 -7.02 -2.57 -8.15
CA GLY A 166 -8.42 -2.75 -8.50
C GLY A 166 -9.29 -3.05 -7.28
N LEU A 167 -8.86 -3.95 -6.41
CA LEU A 167 -9.56 -4.27 -5.16
C LEU A 167 -9.60 -3.06 -4.22
N ALA A 168 -8.49 -2.34 -4.08
CA ALA A 168 -8.42 -1.12 -3.28
C ALA A 168 -9.38 -0.04 -3.83
N GLY A 169 -9.41 0.14 -5.15
CA GLY A 169 -10.33 1.05 -5.83
C GLY A 169 -11.81 0.69 -5.60
N GLN A 170 -12.17 -0.58 -5.75
CA GLN A 170 -13.52 -1.07 -5.48
C GLN A 170 -13.91 -0.83 -4.01
N ALA A 171 -13.04 -1.17 -3.07
CA ALA A 171 -13.28 -0.93 -1.65
C ALA A 171 -13.44 0.56 -1.34
N ALA A 172 -12.69 1.44 -2.00
CA ALA A 172 -12.77 2.90 -1.81
C ALA A 172 -14.15 3.48 -2.17
N ILE A 173 -14.83 2.90 -3.16
CA ILE A 173 -16.18 3.31 -3.57
C ILE A 173 -17.30 2.53 -2.86
N GLY A 174 -16.94 1.69 -1.89
CA GLY A 174 -17.90 0.96 -1.04
C GLY A 174 -18.28 -0.44 -1.52
N VAL A 175 -17.69 -0.93 -2.61
CA VAL A 175 -17.77 -2.35 -2.98
C VAL A 175 -16.98 -3.16 -1.95
N ARG A 176 -17.60 -4.16 -1.37
CA ARG A 176 -16.95 -5.02 -0.37
C ARG A 176 -16.66 -6.39 -1.01
N PRO A 177 -15.41 -6.61 -1.45
CA PRO A 177 -15.03 -7.92 -1.95
C PRO A 177 -15.11 -8.95 -0.82
N ASP A 178 -15.52 -10.17 -1.17
CA ASP A 178 -15.46 -11.30 -0.24
C ASP A 178 -13.99 -11.75 -0.13
N VAL A 179 -13.29 -11.20 0.86
CA VAL A 179 -11.85 -11.43 1.06
C VAL A 179 -11.58 -12.90 1.33
N GLN A 180 -12.48 -13.61 2.00
CA GLN A 180 -12.30 -15.04 2.27
C GLN A 180 -12.30 -15.85 0.97
N ARG A 181 -13.20 -15.57 0.04
CA ARG A 181 -13.20 -16.21 -1.29
C ARG A 181 -11.99 -15.81 -2.13
N LEU A 182 -11.56 -14.56 -2.04
CA LEU A 182 -10.37 -14.10 -2.76
C LEU A 182 -9.09 -14.74 -2.21
N SER A 183 -8.96 -14.91 -0.90
CA SER A 183 -7.79 -15.56 -0.30
C SER A 183 -7.77 -17.08 -0.54
N THR A 184 -8.90 -17.71 -0.83
CA THR A 184 -8.97 -19.13 -1.18
C THR A 184 -8.94 -19.36 -2.69
N ASP A 185 -9.99 -18.99 -3.39
CA ASP A 185 -10.16 -19.34 -4.82
C ASP A 185 -9.34 -18.42 -5.73
N GLY A 186 -9.21 -17.14 -5.39
CA GLY A 186 -8.41 -16.19 -6.15
C GLY A 186 -6.91 -16.51 -6.08
N VAL A 187 -6.41 -16.78 -4.87
CA VAL A 187 -5.02 -17.20 -4.67
C VAL A 187 -4.77 -18.54 -5.36
N ARG A 188 -5.67 -19.51 -5.22
CA ARG A 188 -5.55 -20.80 -5.91
C ARG A 188 -5.47 -20.63 -7.43
N LEU A 189 -6.29 -19.76 -8.02
CA LEU A 189 -6.28 -19.51 -9.46
C LEU A 189 -4.92 -18.95 -9.91
N ILE A 190 -4.38 -17.97 -9.17
CA ILE A 190 -3.08 -17.37 -9.47
C ILE A 190 -1.98 -18.42 -9.35
N MET A 191 -1.96 -19.17 -8.24
CA MET A 191 -0.93 -20.17 -7.99
C MET A 191 -0.97 -21.31 -9.03
N ASN A 192 -2.13 -21.82 -9.43
CA ASN A 192 -2.25 -22.82 -10.49
C ASN A 192 -1.75 -22.29 -11.85
N GLY A 193 -1.85 -20.98 -12.10
CA GLY A 193 -1.25 -20.35 -13.27
C GLY A 193 0.28 -20.28 -13.21
N LEU A 194 0.86 -20.12 -12.03
CA LEU A 194 2.30 -19.92 -11.82
C LEU A 194 3.07 -21.22 -11.59
N LEU A 195 2.49 -22.18 -10.84
CA LEU A 195 3.18 -23.41 -10.44
C LEU A 195 3.49 -24.30 -11.64
N VAL A 196 4.62 -24.98 -11.58
CA VAL A 196 4.99 -26.05 -12.53
C VAL A 196 4.06 -27.25 -12.32
N ASP A 197 3.54 -27.82 -13.41
CA ASP A 197 2.68 -29.01 -13.37
C ASP A 197 3.46 -30.18 -12.72
N GLY A 198 2.99 -30.67 -11.58
CA GLY A 198 3.66 -31.74 -10.80
C GLY A 198 4.20 -31.35 -9.42
N GLY A 199 4.12 -30.06 -9.04
CA GLY A 199 4.55 -29.56 -7.72
C GLY A 199 3.59 -29.85 -6.56
N HIS A 200 2.51 -30.61 -6.75
CA HIS A 200 1.70 -31.14 -5.66
C HIS A 200 2.18 -32.54 -5.31
N ASN A 201 3.30 -32.62 -4.59
CA ASN A 201 3.60 -33.83 -3.85
C ASN A 201 2.76 -33.80 -2.57
N GLU A 202 1.75 -34.67 -2.49
CA GLU A 202 1.02 -35.02 -1.28
C GLU A 202 1.99 -35.30 -0.13
N ARG A 203 1.95 -34.46 0.90
CA ARG A 203 2.37 -34.85 2.26
C ARG A 203 1.41 -34.29 3.28
#